data_6e9e1ee1749e9f90d392c7a5d39fc9df
#
_entry.id   6e9e1ee1749e9f90d392c7a5d39fc9df
#
_cell.length_a   1.000
_cell.length_b   1.000
_cell.length_c   1.000
_cell.angle_alpha   90.00
_cell.angle_beta   90.00
_cell.angle_gamma   90.00
#
_symmetry.space_group_name_H-M   'P 1'
#
loop_
_entity.id
_entity.type
_entity.pdbx_description
1 polymer ?
#
loop_
_entity_poly.entity_id
_entity_poly.type
_entity_poly.pdbx_seq_one_letter_code
_entity_poly.pdbx_strand_id
1 'polypeptide(L)'
;ACVCYTTAYAAPALPGSDSELRAMEQNREQNVRQTVIEATGSVAKVQGEDQFTLQRVTFTGQEIIDTAIFAELIQTYIGQTVTLSDLQNAADKITAYCRQQGYAVAAAFLPPQDVKDGNVEIRVLLGQLGQIKLDNQSHLSEGRAEAFTSALRRGTYLTINKAETVLNNLNDLPGVAAVGMLSAGQETGETDLTVTLQNEDALETLLYADNYGGRYSGRYRYGFQTTFNNPGHIGDRAFLGGLLTNDHTHNYNLGYEMPLGSRGSRLGISYSQMDYT
;
A
#
# COMPACT_ATOMS: atom_id res chain seq x y z
N ALA A 1 34.42 -9.55 23.09
CA ALA A 1 33.69 -8.45 22.48
C ALA A 1 32.86 -9.03 21.32
N CYS A 2 31.55 -9.21 21.55
CA CYS A 2 30.64 -9.64 20.50
C CYS A 2 30.47 -8.50 19.51
N VAL A 3 30.91 -8.69 18.27
CA VAL A 3 30.59 -7.82 17.16
C VAL A 3 29.34 -8.42 16.48
N CYS A 4 28.18 -7.81 16.72
CA CYS A 4 26.96 -8.12 15.98
C CYS A 4 27.09 -7.58 14.57
N TYR A 5 27.31 -8.45 13.60
CA TYR A 5 27.09 -8.11 12.19
C TYR A 5 25.60 -8.32 11.90
N THR A 6 24.86 -7.24 11.79
CA THR A 6 23.56 -7.23 11.12
C THR A 6 23.83 -7.26 9.63
N THR A 7 23.86 -8.44 9.01
CA THR A 7 23.71 -8.53 7.56
C THR A 7 22.24 -8.30 7.25
N ALA A 8 21.93 -7.09 6.80
CA ALA A 8 20.68 -6.87 6.10
C ALA A 8 20.75 -7.67 4.79
N TYR A 9 20.13 -8.83 4.77
CA TYR A 9 19.81 -9.50 3.52
C TYR A 9 18.69 -8.69 2.89
N ALA A 10 19.00 -7.99 1.81
CA ALA A 10 17.98 -7.54 0.89
C ALA A 10 17.31 -8.80 0.36
N ALA A 11 16.04 -8.99 0.71
CA ALA A 11 15.23 -10.04 0.10
C ALA A 11 15.29 -9.86 -1.42
N PRO A 12 15.46 -10.93 -2.20
CA PRO A 12 15.36 -10.83 -3.65
C PRO A 12 13.97 -10.26 -3.97
N ALA A 13 13.92 -9.25 -4.82
CA ALA A 13 12.67 -8.70 -5.31
C ALA A 13 11.85 -9.85 -5.90
N LEU A 14 10.68 -10.12 -5.30
CA LEU A 14 9.78 -11.16 -5.76
C LEU A 14 9.34 -10.82 -7.19
N PRO A 15 9.39 -11.77 -8.15
CA PRO A 15 8.82 -11.57 -9.46
C PRO A 15 7.29 -11.57 -9.34
N GLY A 16 6.69 -10.42 -9.14
CA GLY A 16 5.25 -10.24 -8.93
C GLY A 16 4.91 -8.82 -8.50
N SER A 17 5.77 -8.18 -7.73
CA SER A 17 5.49 -6.86 -7.16
C SER A 17 5.17 -5.78 -8.20
N ASP A 18 5.84 -5.77 -9.33
CA ASP A 18 5.59 -4.78 -10.39
C ASP A 18 4.28 -5.04 -11.16
N SER A 19 3.89 -6.29 -11.34
CA SER A 19 2.62 -6.66 -12.00
C SER A 19 1.44 -6.39 -11.07
N GLU A 20 1.58 -6.61 -9.78
CA GLU A 20 0.55 -6.34 -8.78
C GLU A 20 0.37 -4.84 -8.56
N LEU A 21 1.45 -4.07 -8.48
CA LEU A 21 1.39 -2.61 -8.42
C LEU A 21 0.70 -2.01 -9.65
N ARG A 22 1.02 -2.51 -10.85
CA ARG A 22 0.33 -2.08 -12.09
C ARG A 22 -1.14 -2.49 -12.11
N ALA A 23 -1.50 -3.67 -11.60
CA ALA A 23 -2.89 -4.09 -11.48
C ALA A 23 -3.66 -3.22 -10.48
N MET A 24 -3.03 -2.85 -9.35
CA MET A 24 -3.60 -1.90 -8.40
C MET A 24 -3.80 -0.51 -9.00
N GLU A 25 -2.84 -0.01 -9.78
CA GLU A 25 -2.96 1.27 -10.47
C GLU A 25 -4.07 1.26 -11.53
N GLN A 26 -4.16 0.19 -12.33
CA GLN A 26 -5.23 0.03 -13.32
C GLN A 26 -6.62 -0.07 -12.68
N ASN A 27 -6.75 -0.85 -11.59
CA ASN A 27 -8.00 -0.94 -10.84
C ASN A 27 -8.38 0.42 -10.21
N ARG A 28 -7.40 1.16 -9.69
CA ARG A 28 -7.61 2.51 -9.17
C ARG A 28 -8.16 3.44 -10.23
N GLU A 29 -7.57 3.46 -11.43
CA GLU A 29 -8.02 4.30 -12.53
C GLU A 29 -9.43 3.93 -13.01
N GLN A 30 -9.74 2.63 -13.08
CA GLN A 30 -11.08 2.16 -13.45
C GLN A 30 -12.12 2.57 -12.41
N ASN A 31 -11.82 2.41 -11.11
CA ASN A 31 -12.72 2.79 -10.03
C ASN A 31 -12.98 4.30 -9.98
N VAL A 32 -11.93 5.11 -10.19
CA VAL A 32 -12.11 6.57 -10.29
C VAL A 32 -13.02 6.92 -11.45
N ARG A 33 -12.83 6.30 -12.62
CA ARG A 33 -13.71 6.54 -13.78
C ARG A 33 -15.15 6.12 -13.50
N GLN A 34 -15.36 4.97 -12.87
CA GLN A 34 -16.70 4.49 -12.53
C GLN A 34 -17.37 5.39 -11.50
N THR A 35 -16.66 5.79 -10.44
CA THR A 35 -17.18 6.74 -9.43
C THR A 35 -17.54 8.09 -10.05
N VAL A 36 -16.74 8.58 -11.00
CA VAL A 36 -17.04 9.82 -11.73
C VAL A 36 -18.26 9.66 -12.61
N ILE A 37 -18.39 8.53 -13.33
CA ILE A 37 -19.56 8.24 -14.18
C ILE A 37 -20.84 8.15 -13.34
N GLU A 38 -20.80 7.48 -12.20
CA GLU A 38 -21.93 7.37 -11.28
C GLU A 38 -22.31 8.71 -10.65
N ALA A 39 -21.30 9.53 -10.29
CA ALA A 39 -21.50 10.86 -9.72
C ALA A 39 -22.00 11.89 -10.73
N THR A 40 -21.65 11.73 -12.00
CA THR A 40 -22.05 12.69 -13.05
C THR A 40 -23.41 12.39 -13.68
N GLY A 41 -24.00 11.20 -13.41
CA GLY A 41 -25.32 10.82 -13.91
C GLY A 41 -25.57 11.34 -15.33
N SER A 42 -25.05 10.67 -16.36
CA SER A 42 -25.04 11.09 -17.75
C SER A 42 -24.50 12.53 -17.93
N VAL A 43 -23.24 12.64 -18.27
CA VAL A 43 -22.67 13.91 -18.77
C VAL A 43 -23.62 14.42 -19.84
N ALA A 44 -24.35 15.51 -19.56
CA ALA A 44 -25.05 16.21 -20.57
C ALA A 44 -24.02 16.57 -21.63
N LYS A 45 -24.14 15.96 -22.82
CA LYS A 45 -23.36 16.35 -23.98
C LYS A 45 -23.76 17.79 -24.25
N VAL A 46 -23.00 18.72 -23.69
CA VAL A 46 -23.00 20.08 -24.22
C VAL A 46 -22.36 19.94 -25.59
N GLN A 47 -23.20 19.77 -26.59
CA GLN A 47 -22.83 19.90 -27.99
C GLN A 47 -22.78 21.40 -28.28
N GLY A 48 -21.57 21.92 -28.31
CA GLY A 48 -21.32 23.30 -28.75
C GLY A 48 -19.94 23.72 -28.23
N GLU A 49 -19.14 24.29 -29.11
CA GLU A 49 -17.94 25.07 -28.77
C GLU A 49 -18.35 26.43 -28.17
N ASP A 50 -19.28 26.41 -27.21
CA ASP A 50 -19.71 27.66 -26.57
C ASP A 50 -18.56 28.17 -25.70
N GLN A 51 -17.93 29.22 -26.21
CA GLN A 51 -16.89 29.94 -25.49
C GLN A 51 -17.55 31.00 -24.62
N PHE A 52 -17.09 31.07 -23.38
CA PHE A 52 -17.52 32.11 -22.45
C PHE A 52 -16.36 32.61 -21.61
N THR A 53 -16.47 33.81 -21.07
CA THR A 53 -15.45 34.38 -20.19
C THR A 53 -15.63 33.84 -18.77
N LEU A 54 -14.64 33.12 -18.24
CA LEU A 54 -14.67 32.59 -16.89
C LEU A 54 -14.41 33.70 -15.86
N GLN A 55 -15.41 34.04 -15.06
CA GLN A 55 -15.27 35.09 -14.03
C GLN A 55 -14.94 34.54 -12.67
N ARG A 56 -15.58 33.43 -12.28
CA ARG A 56 -15.40 32.81 -10.96
C ARG A 56 -15.58 31.31 -11.03
N VAL A 57 -14.78 30.60 -10.19
CA VAL A 57 -14.95 29.17 -9.94
C VAL A 57 -15.27 28.96 -8.47
N THR A 58 -16.30 28.16 -8.22
CA THR A 58 -16.67 27.70 -6.87
C THR A 58 -16.31 26.24 -6.74
N PHE A 59 -15.67 25.85 -5.62
CA PHE A 59 -15.29 24.48 -5.35
C PHE A 59 -16.22 23.90 -4.28
N THR A 60 -16.74 22.69 -4.55
CA THR A 60 -17.65 21.97 -3.63
C THR A 60 -17.23 20.50 -3.49
N GLY A 61 -17.84 19.78 -2.56
CA GLY A 61 -17.73 18.32 -2.42
C GLY A 61 -16.65 17.81 -1.47
N GLN A 62 -15.74 18.68 -0.98
CA GLN A 62 -14.74 18.35 0.05
C GLN A 62 -14.43 19.58 0.92
N GLU A 63 -13.96 19.35 2.15
CA GLU A 63 -13.64 20.40 3.13
C GLU A 63 -12.23 20.29 3.72
N ILE A 64 -11.42 19.33 3.25
CA ILE A 64 -10.11 19.04 3.83
C ILE A 64 -9.01 19.89 3.22
N ILE A 65 -9.02 20.02 1.88
CA ILE A 65 -8.01 20.78 1.17
C ILE A 65 -8.52 22.21 1.00
N ASP A 66 -7.67 23.17 1.34
CA ASP A 66 -8.02 24.58 1.19
C ASP A 66 -8.33 24.90 -0.29
N THR A 67 -9.51 25.46 -0.52
CA THR A 67 -9.96 25.86 -1.86
C THR A 67 -9.10 26.96 -2.48
N ALA A 68 -8.36 27.73 -1.70
CA ALA A 68 -7.40 28.71 -2.17
C ALA A 68 -6.31 28.07 -3.05
N ILE A 69 -5.88 26.85 -2.70
CA ILE A 69 -4.90 26.10 -3.49
C ILE A 69 -5.46 25.73 -4.86
N PHE A 70 -6.74 25.31 -4.91
CA PHE A 70 -7.40 25.01 -6.19
C PHE A 70 -7.55 26.27 -7.05
N ALA A 71 -7.88 27.40 -6.44
CA ALA A 71 -7.97 28.68 -7.14
C ALA A 71 -6.62 29.09 -7.76
N GLU A 72 -5.52 28.87 -7.05
CA GLU A 72 -4.16 29.10 -7.55
C GLU A 72 -3.83 28.20 -8.76
N LEU A 73 -4.17 26.91 -8.69
CA LEU A 73 -3.91 25.95 -9.76
C LEU A 73 -4.61 26.30 -11.08
N ILE A 74 -5.76 26.95 -11.00
CA ILE A 74 -6.57 27.32 -12.17
C ILE A 74 -6.57 28.83 -12.48
N GLN A 75 -5.75 29.60 -11.77
CA GLN A 75 -5.70 31.06 -11.90
C GLN A 75 -5.51 31.52 -13.35
N THR A 76 -4.78 30.76 -14.17
CA THR A 76 -4.52 31.03 -15.56
C THR A 76 -5.78 31.03 -16.45
N TYR A 77 -6.87 30.42 -15.99
CA TYR A 77 -8.14 30.36 -16.73
C TYR A 77 -9.10 31.49 -16.35
N ILE A 78 -8.92 32.12 -15.18
CA ILE A 78 -9.80 33.21 -14.70
C ILE A 78 -9.60 34.47 -15.54
N GLY A 79 -10.71 35.05 -16.00
CA GLY A 79 -10.70 36.21 -16.87
C GLY A 79 -10.44 35.88 -18.34
N GLN A 80 -10.24 34.65 -18.72
CA GLN A 80 -10.01 34.19 -20.08
C GLN A 80 -11.32 33.68 -20.72
N THR A 81 -11.35 33.71 -22.04
CA THR A 81 -12.38 33.00 -22.80
C THR A 81 -12.00 31.52 -22.83
N VAL A 82 -12.84 30.69 -22.23
CA VAL A 82 -12.60 29.26 -22.07
C VAL A 82 -13.68 28.43 -22.73
N THR A 83 -13.31 27.21 -23.08
CA THR A 83 -14.20 26.15 -23.55
C THR A 83 -14.49 25.17 -22.43
N LEU A 84 -15.45 24.27 -22.63
CA LEU A 84 -15.71 23.15 -21.72
C LEU A 84 -14.46 22.24 -21.57
N SER A 85 -13.71 22.07 -22.67
CA SER A 85 -12.44 21.28 -22.65
C SER A 85 -11.39 21.93 -21.76
N ASP A 86 -11.29 23.26 -21.76
CA ASP A 86 -10.35 23.97 -20.88
C ASP A 86 -10.71 23.78 -19.39
N LEU A 87 -12.00 23.81 -19.08
CA LEU A 87 -12.49 23.55 -17.73
C LEU A 87 -12.28 22.10 -17.29
N GLN A 88 -12.40 21.13 -18.20
CA GLN A 88 -12.05 19.74 -17.92
C GLN A 88 -10.56 19.60 -17.62
N ASN A 89 -9.70 20.26 -18.41
CA ASN A 89 -8.26 20.29 -18.14
C ASN A 89 -7.94 20.95 -16.78
N ALA A 90 -8.70 21.97 -16.39
CA ALA A 90 -8.56 22.59 -15.06
C ALA A 90 -8.96 21.62 -13.95
N ALA A 91 -10.06 20.89 -14.11
CA ALA A 91 -10.49 19.85 -13.17
C ALA A 91 -9.47 18.69 -13.08
N ASP A 92 -8.87 18.28 -14.20
CA ASP A 92 -7.83 17.26 -14.22
C ASP A 92 -6.57 17.69 -13.45
N LYS A 93 -6.18 18.98 -13.51
CA LYS A 93 -5.08 19.51 -12.69
C LYS A 93 -5.38 19.40 -11.20
N ILE A 94 -6.61 19.73 -10.78
CA ILE A 94 -7.04 19.60 -9.39
C ILE A 94 -7.02 18.12 -8.97
N THR A 95 -7.52 17.23 -9.82
CA THR A 95 -7.47 15.77 -9.59
C THR A 95 -6.03 15.29 -9.39
N ALA A 96 -5.13 15.69 -10.28
CA ALA A 96 -3.71 15.34 -10.20
C ALA A 96 -3.08 15.83 -8.89
N TYR A 97 -3.37 17.06 -8.50
CA TYR A 97 -2.91 17.62 -7.23
C TYR A 97 -3.41 16.81 -6.04
N CYS A 98 -4.71 16.51 -5.95
CA CYS A 98 -5.26 15.70 -4.86
C CYS A 98 -4.59 14.32 -4.77
N ARG A 99 -4.31 13.68 -5.92
CA ARG A 99 -3.59 12.40 -5.96
C ARG A 99 -2.14 12.53 -5.50
N GLN A 100 -1.46 13.62 -5.85
CA GLN A 100 -0.11 13.91 -5.34
C GLN A 100 -0.08 14.12 -3.83
N GLN A 101 -1.16 14.66 -3.26
CA GLN A 101 -1.32 14.77 -1.80
C GLN A 101 -1.65 13.41 -1.14
N GLY A 102 -1.69 12.33 -1.93
CA GLY A 102 -1.85 10.96 -1.43
C GLY A 102 -3.30 10.49 -1.30
N TYR A 103 -4.29 11.22 -1.79
CA TYR A 103 -5.67 10.73 -1.82
C TYR A 103 -5.80 9.65 -2.90
N ALA A 104 -6.02 8.40 -2.47
CA ALA A 104 -6.01 7.23 -3.36
C ALA A 104 -7.07 7.35 -4.47
N VAL A 105 -8.24 7.83 -4.09
CA VAL A 105 -9.36 8.06 -5.00
C VAL A 105 -9.73 9.53 -4.91
N ALA A 106 -9.36 10.28 -5.94
CA ALA A 106 -9.70 11.69 -6.08
C ALA A 106 -10.17 11.98 -7.49
N ALA A 107 -11.25 12.75 -7.62
CA ALA A 107 -11.74 13.22 -8.90
C ALA A 107 -12.33 14.64 -8.75
N ALA A 108 -11.94 15.54 -9.61
CA ALA A 108 -12.60 16.81 -9.80
C ALA A 108 -13.34 16.79 -11.14
N PHE A 109 -14.55 17.30 -11.18
CA PHE A 109 -15.38 17.30 -12.38
C PHE A 109 -16.36 18.47 -12.35
N LEU A 110 -16.92 18.77 -13.53
CA LEU A 110 -17.97 19.75 -13.67
C LEU A 110 -19.33 19.06 -13.56
N PRO A 111 -20.13 19.36 -12.53
CA PRO A 111 -21.51 18.86 -12.48
C PRO A 111 -22.34 19.49 -13.60
N PRO A 112 -23.46 18.87 -14.00
CA PRO A 112 -24.42 19.51 -14.90
C PRO A 112 -24.87 20.85 -14.33
N GLN A 113 -24.60 21.93 -15.03
CA GLN A 113 -24.89 23.30 -14.58
C GLN A 113 -25.14 24.24 -15.75
N ASP A 114 -25.94 25.27 -15.51
CA ASP A 114 -26.06 26.40 -16.43
C ASP A 114 -24.97 27.41 -16.11
N VAL A 115 -24.08 27.66 -17.05
CA VAL A 115 -23.02 28.66 -16.89
C VAL A 115 -23.63 30.02 -17.17
N LYS A 116 -24.04 30.72 -16.10
CA LYS A 116 -24.55 32.10 -16.18
C LYS A 116 -23.47 33.04 -15.65
N ASP A 117 -23.29 34.13 -16.38
CA ASP A 117 -22.35 35.21 -15.98
C ASP A 117 -20.91 34.76 -15.73
N GLY A 118 -20.45 33.67 -16.39
CA GLY A 118 -19.10 33.18 -16.26
C GLY A 118 -18.77 32.50 -14.90
N ASN A 119 -19.80 32.15 -14.12
CA ASN A 119 -19.60 31.41 -12.86
C ASN A 119 -19.70 29.90 -13.11
N VAL A 120 -18.71 29.15 -12.64
CA VAL A 120 -18.60 27.69 -12.80
C VAL A 120 -18.39 27.01 -11.46
N GLU A 121 -19.10 25.92 -11.25
CA GLU A 121 -18.83 25.00 -10.11
C GLU A 121 -17.94 23.86 -10.57
N ILE A 122 -16.87 23.61 -9.82
CA ILE A 122 -16.07 22.39 -9.92
C ILE A 122 -16.28 21.60 -8.63
N ARG A 123 -16.77 20.36 -8.77
CA ARG A 123 -16.94 19.46 -7.65
C ARG A 123 -15.72 18.58 -7.50
N VAL A 124 -15.16 18.55 -6.28
CA VAL A 124 -14.00 17.75 -5.93
C VAL A 124 -14.44 16.64 -5.00
N LEU A 125 -14.33 15.40 -5.43
CA LEU A 125 -14.57 14.22 -4.61
C LEU A 125 -13.23 13.67 -4.13
N LEU A 126 -13.12 13.46 -2.83
CA LEU A 126 -12.05 12.69 -2.20
C LEU A 126 -12.67 11.39 -1.71
N GLY A 127 -12.15 10.26 -2.19
CA GLY A 127 -12.71 8.94 -1.85
C GLY A 127 -12.66 8.67 -0.35
N GLN A 128 -13.82 8.42 0.23
CA GLN A 128 -13.96 7.93 1.59
C GLN A 128 -13.95 6.40 1.60
N LEU A 129 -13.38 5.82 2.64
CA LEU A 129 -13.36 4.38 2.80
C LEU A 129 -14.77 3.89 3.17
N GLY A 130 -15.35 3.07 2.31
CA GLY A 130 -16.62 2.41 2.50
C GLY A 130 -16.47 1.15 3.35
N GLN A 131 -16.70 -0.02 2.76
CA GLN A 131 -16.51 -1.30 3.43
C GLN A 131 -15.06 -1.76 3.34
N ILE A 132 -14.58 -2.38 4.42
CA ILE A 132 -13.32 -3.10 4.46
C ILE A 132 -13.66 -4.58 4.53
N LYS A 133 -13.31 -5.31 3.47
CA LYS A 133 -13.49 -6.77 3.41
C LYS A 133 -12.15 -7.43 3.62
N LEU A 134 -12.09 -8.33 4.58
CA LEU A 134 -10.94 -9.19 4.82
C LEU A 134 -11.27 -10.58 4.27
N ASP A 135 -10.50 -11.02 3.28
CA ASP A 135 -10.55 -12.37 2.72
C ASP A 135 -9.27 -13.10 3.14
N ASN A 136 -9.37 -13.82 4.25
CA ASN A 136 -8.21 -14.50 4.83
C ASN A 136 -8.16 -15.95 4.34
N GLN A 137 -7.34 -16.18 3.33
CA GLN A 137 -7.02 -17.51 2.79
C GLN A 137 -5.68 -18.04 3.33
N SER A 138 -5.08 -17.32 4.30
CA SER A 138 -3.81 -17.68 4.91
C SER A 138 -4.00 -18.46 6.22
N HIS A 139 -2.88 -18.96 6.75
CA HIS A 139 -2.85 -19.57 8.08
C HIS A 139 -2.76 -18.53 9.22
N LEU A 140 -2.79 -17.24 8.92
CA LEU A 140 -2.85 -16.22 9.97
C LEU A 140 -4.21 -16.27 10.65
N SER A 141 -4.24 -16.20 11.98
CA SER A 141 -5.51 -16.22 12.72
C SER A 141 -6.36 -14.97 12.39
N GLU A 142 -7.68 -15.15 12.30
CA GLU A 142 -8.64 -14.07 11.97
C GLU A 142 -8.45 -12.84 12.84
N GLY A 143 -8.38 -13.03 14.17
CA GLY A 143 -8.22 -11.92 15.10
C GLY A 143 -6.92 -11.15 14.92
N ARG A 144 -5.86 -11.79 14.40
CA ARG A 144 -4.62 -11.10 14.04
C ARG A 144 -4.78 -10.31 12.75
N ALA A 145 -5.36 -10.89 11.72
CA ALA A 145 -5.63 -10.23 10.46
C ALA A 145 -6.53 -9.00 10.66
N GLU A 146 -7.60 -9.13 11.44
CA GLU A 146 -8.47 -8.02 11.83
C GLU A 146 -7.73 -6.91 12.60
N ALA A 147 -6.81 -7.28 13.52
CA ALA A 147 -6.05 -6.30 14.28
C ALA A 147 -5.19 -5.39 13.37
N PHE A 148 -4.63 -5.93 12.27
CA PHE A 148 -3.87 -5.14 11.30
C PHE A 148 -4.76 -4.23 10.45
N THR A 149 -5.94 -4.70 10.04
CA THR A 149 -6.88 -3.91 9.24
C THR A 149 -7.66 -2.89 10.07
N SER A 150 -7.70 -3.03 11.40
CA SER A 150 -8.43 -2.13 12.32
C SER A 150 -7.97 -0.66 12.31
N ALA A 151 -6.76 -0.40 11.77
CA ALA A 151 -6.26 0.95 11.55
C ALA A 151 -7.04 1.72 10.47
N LEU A 152 -7.71 0.98 9.57
CA LEU A 152 -8.59 1.50 8.55
C LEU A 152 -10.01 1.63 9.15
N ARG A 153 -10.65 2.78 8.93
CA ARG A 153 -12.00 3.03 9.46
C ARG A 153 -12.91 3.52 8.34
N ARG A 154 -14.11 2.95 8.28
CA ARG A 154 -15.16 3.42 7.38
C ARG A 154 -15.42 4.92 7.58
N GLY A 155 -15.71 5.64 6.50
CA GLY A 155 -16.01 7.07 6.49
C GLY A 155 -14.77 7.97 6.63
N THR A 156 -13.57 7.40 6.73
CA THR A 156 -12.34 8.20 6.69
C THR A 156 -11.83 8.31 5.26
N TYR A 157 -11.17 9.42 4.94
CA TYR A 157 -10.54 9.57 3.64
C TYR A 157 -9.41 8.56 3.45
N LEU A 158 -9.49 7.82 2.35
CA LEU A 158 -8.51 6.81 2.00
C LEU A 158 -7.27 7.47 1.41
N THR A 159 -6.18 7.46 2.15
CA THR A 159 -4.88 7.86 1.63
C THR A 159 -4.05 6.63 1.25
N ILE A 160 -3.28 6.73 0.18
CA ILE A 160 -2.37 5.68 -0.30
C ILE A 160 -1.47 5.22 0.85
N ASN A 161 -0.85 6.16 1.57
CA ASN A 161 0.05 5.84 2.68
C ASN A 161 -0.60 5.00 3.79
N LYS A 162 -1.89 5.22 4.09
CA LYS A 162 -2.59 4.41 5.11
C LYS A 162 -2.85 2.99 4.62
N ALA A 163 -3.29 2.84 3.37
CA ALA A 163 -3.53 1.53 2.78
C ALA A 163 -2.21 0.74 2.66
N GLU A 164 -1.16 1.37 2.12
CA GLU A 164 0.17 0.78 1.99
C GLU A 164 0.77 0.40 3.34
N THR A 165 0.62 1.25 4.37
CA THR A 165 1.12 0.92 5.71
C THR A 165 0.49 -0.36 6.25
N VAL A 166 -0.82 -0.53 6.07
CA VAL A 166 -1.51 -1.76 6.52
C VAL A 166 -1.06 -2.97 5.71
N LEU A 167 -1.00 -2.83 4.38
CA LEU A 167 -0.56 -3.92 3.50
C LEU A 167 0.89 -4.30 3.75
N ASN A 168 1.79 -3.33 3.90
CA ASN A 168 3.19 -3.58 4.19
C ASN A 168 3.37 -4.27 5.55
N ASN A 169 2.64 -3.82 6.59
CA ASN A 169 2.69 -4.48 7.89
C ASN A 169 2.19 -5.94 7.84
N LEU A 170 1.23 -6.26 6.97
CA LEU A 170 0.76 -7.62 6.75
C LEU A 170 1.78 -8.43 5.93
N ASN A 171 2.38 -7.86 4.89
CA ASN A 171 3.42 -8.49 4.08
C ASN A 171 4.75 -8.68 4.82
N ASP A 172 4.98 -7.91 5.88
CA ASP A 172 6.12 -8.11 6.77
C ASP A 172 5.94 -9.34 7.67
N LEU A 173 4.75 -9.94 7.74
CA LEU A 173 4.51 -11.14 8.53
C LEU A 173 5.05 -12.36 7.79
N PRO A 174 5.89 -13.19 8.45
CA PRO A 174 6.40 -14.41 7.85
C PRO A 174 5.29 -15.36 7.41
N GLY A 175 5.39 -15.87 6.19
CA GLY A 175 4.44 -16.84 5.65
C GLY A 175 3.07 -16.28 5.26
N VAL A 176 2.97 -14.95 5.10
CA VAL A 176 1.73 -14.26 4.72
C VAL A 176 2.01 -13.28 3.59
N ALA A 177 1.23 -13.37 2.52
CA ALA A 177 1.18 -12.38 1.46
C ALA A 177 -0.17 -11.64 1.52
N ALA A 178 -0.14 -10.32 1.45
CA ALA A 178 -1.34 -9.47 1.49
C ALA A 178 -1.46 -8.65 0.21
N VAL A 179 -2.65 -8.68 -0.40
CA VAL A 179 -3.00 -7.88 -1.57
C VAL A 179 -4.23 -7.05 -1.24
N GLY A 180 -4.20 -5.77 -1.57
CA GLY A 180 -5.34 -4.86 -1.43
C GLY A 180 -5.96 -4.54 -2.78
N MET A 181 -7.27 -4.64 -2.89
CA MET A 181 -8.04 -4.26 -4.07
C MET A 181 -9.06 -3.18 -3.70
N LEU A 182 -9.04 -2.09 -4.45
CA LEU A 182 -10.03 -1.02 -4.34
C LEU A 182 -11.17 -1.28 -5.34
N SER A 183 -12.39 -1.10 -4.88
CA SER A 183 -13.61 -1.17 -5.70
C SER A 183 -14.54 0.00 -5.37
N ALA A 184 -15.49 0.30 -6.26
CA ALA A 184 -16.51 1.30 -5.97
C ALA A 184 -17.32 0.88 -4.74
N GLY A 185 -17.60 1.84 -3.84
CA GLY A 185 -18.42 1.63 -2.67
C GLY A 185 -19.92 1.72 -2.99
N GLN A 186 -20.75 1.63 -1.96
CA GLN A 186 -22.21 1.67 -2.12
C GLN A 186 -22.73 3.09 -2.36
N GLU A 187 -22.06 4.09 -1.82
CA GLU A 187 -22.43 5.49 -1.98
C GLU A 187 -21.47 6.23 -2.91
N THR A 188 -21.97 7.29 -3.55
CA THR A 188 -21.15 8.13 -4.42
C THR A 188 -19.98 8.76 -3.64
N GLY A 189 -18.75 8.49 -4.08
CA GLY A 189 -17.53 8.95 -3.39
C GLY A 189 -17.00 7.98 -2.34
N GLU A 190 -17.67 6.85 -2.10
CA GLU A 190 -17.13 5.76 -1.29
C GLU A 190 -16.27 4.80 -2.16
N THR A 191 -15.27 4.23 -1.51
CA THR A 191 -14.38 3.22 -2.10
C THR A 191 -14.22 2.08 -1.11
N ASP A 192 -14.59 0.89 -1.52
CA ASP A 192 -14.40 -0.32 -0.72
C ASP A 192 -12.98 -0.85 -0.90
N LEU A 193 -12.40 -1.35 0.19
CA LEU A 193 -11.11 -2.01 0.18
C LEU A 193 -11.28 -3.49 0.54
N THR A 194 -10.90 -4.37 -0.37
CA THR A 194 -10.78 -5.81 -0.10
C THR A 194 -9.31 -6.13 0.14
N VAL A 195 -9.00 -6.69 1.30
CA VAL A 195 -7.67 -7.20 1.66
C VAL A 195 -7.72 -8.71 1.61
N THR A 196 -6.98 -9.30 0.67
CA THR A 196 -6.85 -10.76 0.53
C THR A 196 -5.52 -11.19 1.09
N LEU A 197 -5.54 -12.18 2.00
CA LEU A 197 -4.35 -12.79 2.58
C LEU A 197 -4.16 -14.19 1.99
N GLN A 198 -2.95 -14.49 1.60
CA GLN A 198 -2.56 -15.80 1.06
C GLN A 198 -1.37 -16.37 1.85
N ASN A 199 -1.17 -17.68 1.76
CA ASN A 199 0.01 -18.30 2.34
C ASN A 199 1.23 -18.07 1.46
N GLU A 200 2.35 -17.79 2.10
CA GLU A 200 3.69 -17.97 1.55
C GLU A 200 4.34 -19.22 2.12
N ASP A 201 5.59 -19.48 1.73
CA ASP A 201 6.33 -20.65 2.14
C ASP A 201 6.43 -20.74 3.67
N ALA A 202 5.85 -21.81 4.21
CA ALA A 202 5.88 -22.06 5.66
C ALA A 202 7.26 -22.53 6.15
N LEU A 203 8.08 -23.07 5.25
CA LEU A 203 9.39 -23.63 5.58
C LEU A 203 10.41 -23.21 4.52
N GLU A 204 11.46 -22.56 4.96
CA GLU A 204 12.61 -22.23 4.15
C GLU A 204 13.86 -22.93 4.72
N THR A 205 14.58 -23.66 3.89
CA THR A 205 15.81 -24.31 4.31
C THR A 205 16.95 -23.96 3.35
N LEU A 206 18.02 -23.43 3.91
CA LEU A 206 19.28 -23.17 3.22
C LEU A 206 20.34 -24.19 3.67
N LEU A 207 20.92 -24.89 2.72
CA LEU A 207 22.12 -25.74 2.93
C LEU A 207 23.29 -25.08 2.21
N TYR A 208 24.42 -25.01 2.86
CA TYR A 208 25.60 -24.46 2.22
C TYR A 208 26.87 -25.23 2.61
N ALA A 209 27.84 -25.25 1.69
CA ALA A 209 29.18 -25.74 1.92
C ALA A 209 30.15 -24.77 1.25
N ASP A 210 31.17 -24.35 1.96
CA ASP A 210 32.18 -23.44 1.44
C ASP A 210 33.57 -23.69 2.04
N ASN A 211 34.56 -22.97 1.54
CA ASN A 211 35.94 -23.03 2.00
C ASN A 211 36.45 -21.69 2.56
N TYR A 212 35.52 -20.84 3.02
CA TYR A 212 35.83 -19.51 3.56
C TYR A 212 36.18 -19.51 5.06
N GLY A 213 36.30 -20.67 5.67
CA GLY A 213 36.66 -20.79 7.06
C GLY A 213 38.10 -20.33 7.34
N GLY A 214 38.37 -19.94 8.57
CA GLY A 214 39.69 -19.51 9.04
C GLY A 214 40.65 -20.67 9.20
N ARG A 215 41.98 -20.36 9.26
CA ARG A 215 43.04 -21.34 9.48
C ARG A 215 42.90 -22.07 10.81
N TYR A 216 42.32 -21.41 11.81
CA TYR A 216 42.22 -21.93 13.19
C TYR A 216 40.83 -22.49 13.51
N SER A 217 39.81 -22.17 12.74
CA SER A 217 38.43 -22.61 12.94
C SER A 217 37.96 -23.67 11.94
N GLY A 218 38.85 -24.07 11.03
CA GLY A 218 38.54 -24.99 9.95
C GLY A 218 38.20 -24.27 8.64
N ARG A 219 38.88 -24.71 7.56
CA ARG A 219 38.78 -24.12 6.26
C ARG A 219 37.45 -24.44 5.57
N TYR A 220 37.02 -25.67 5.68
CA TYR A 220 35.78 -26.14 5.07
C TYR A 220 34.63 -26.02 6.06
N ARG A 221 33.55 -25.36 5.63
CA ARG A 221 32.37 -25.13 6.45
C ARG A 221 31.15 -25.78 5.79
N TYR A 222 30.35 -26.45 6.60
CA TYR A 222 29.08 -27.06 6.20
C TYR A 222 28.00 -26.51 7.12
N GLY A 223 26.99 -25.94 6.55
CA GLY A 223 25.94 -25.32 7.36
C GLY A 223 24.57 -25.54 6.81
N PHE A 224 23.60 -25.39 7.70
CA PHE A 224 22.20 -25.31 7.36
C PHE A 224 21.52 -24.22 8.17
N GLN A 225 20.47 -23.69 7.62
CA GLN A 225 19.56 -22.79 8.31
C GLN A 225 18.15 -23.12 7.87
N THR A 226 17.27 -23.38 8.82
CA THR A 226 15.85 -23.63 8.57
C THR A 226 15.03 -22.59 9.28
N THR A 227 14.11 -21.99 8.55
CA THR A 227 13.17 -20.98 9.04
C THR A 227 11.76 -21.51 8.90
N PHE A 228 11.01 -21.45 9.98
CA PHE A 228 9.59 -21.78 10.04
C PHE A 228 8.81 -20.48 10.08
N ASN A 229 8.03 -20.21 9.06
CA ASN A 229 7.22 -19.01 8.93
C ASN A 229 5.81 -19.28 9.44
N ASN A 230 5.35 -18.44 10.35
CA ASN A 230 4.02 -18.47 10.96
C ASN A 230 3.64 -19.79 11.69
N PRO A 231 4.56 -20.44 12.45
CA PRO A 231 4.24 -21.70 13.12
C PRO A 231 3.13 -21.55 14.17
N GLY A 232 2.97 -20.41 14.79
CA GLY A 232 1.94 -20.11 15.79
C GLY A 232 0.69 -19.45 15.21
N HIS A 233 0.57 -19.27 13.90
CA HIS A 233 -0.55 -18.60 13.23
C HIS A 233 -0.80 -17.14 13.68
N ILE A 234 0.25 -16.48 14.16
CA ILE A 234 0.22 -15.08 14.63
C ILE A 234 1.17 -14.16 13.87
N GLY A 235 1.78 -14.66 12.78
CA GLY A 235 2.81 -13.95 12.03
C GLY A 235 4.19 -14.02 12.71
N ASP A 236 4.44 -15.10 13.41
CA ASP A 236 5.69 -15.42 14.11
C ASP A 236 6.68 -16.14 13.21
N ARG A 237 7.93 -16.21 13.67
CA ARG A 237 9.01 -16.91 13.00
C ARG A 237 9.84 -17.69 14.01
N ALA A 238 10.11 -18.95 13.71
CA ALA A 238 11.10 -19.73 14.40
C ALA A 238 12.24 -20.05 13.43
N PHE A 239 13.47 -20.08 13.91
CA PHE A 239 14.60 -20.50 13.10
C PHE A 239 15.56 -21.36 13.91
N LEU A 240 16.22 -22.27 13.20
CA LEU A 240 17.34 -23.01 13.72
C LEU A 240 18.41 -23.14 12.65
N GLY A 241 19.66 -23.15 13.07
CA GLY A 241 20.79 -23.29 12.18
C GLY A 241 21.93 -24.02 12.84
N GLY A 242 22.79 -24.57 12.00
CA GLY A 242 24.01 -25.24 12.44
C GLY A 242 25.15 -25.02 11.46
N LEU A 243 26.35 -24.94 11.98
CA LEU A 243 27.58 -24.85 11.22
C LEU A 243 28.60 -25.84 11.80
N LEU A 244 29.18 -26.64 10.93
CA LEU A 244 30.28 -27.57 11.25
C LEU A 244 31.48 -27.20 10.39
N THR A 245 32.67 -27.38 10.96
CA THR A 245 33.91 -27.23 10.21
C THR A 245 34.75 -28.49 10.24
N ASN A 246 35.73 -28.59 9.34
CA ASN A 246 36.67 -29.72 9.32
C ASN A 246 37.61 -29.76 10.53
N ASP A 247 37.76 -28.66 11.29
CA ASP A 247 38.64 -28.58 12.47
C ASP A 247 37.80 -28.50 13.77
N HIS A 248 36.70 -29.29 13.81
CA HIS A 248 35.85 -29.53 14.98
C HIS A 248 35.20 -28.30 15.63
N THR A 249 35.12 -27.19 14.88
CA THR A 249 34.30 -26.03 15.31
C THR A 249 32.82 -26.33 15.02
N HIS A 250 31.98 -26.18 16.03
CA HIS A 250 30.56 -26.36 15.92
C HIS A 250 29.85 -25.08 16.36
N ASN A 251 28.87 -24.63 15.57
CA ASN A 251 28.00 -23.53 15.95
C ASN A 251 26.56 -23.97 15.79
N TYR A 252 25.74 -23.69 16.78
CA TYR A 252 24.29 -23.89 16.73
C TYR A 252 23.60 -22.60 17.09
N ASN A 253 22.56 -22.27 16.36
CA ASN A 253 21.70 -21.13 16.64
C ASN A 253 20.24 -21.52 16.56
N LEU A 254 19.43 -20.93 17.41
CA LEU A 254 17.99 -21.06 17.37
C LEU A 254 17.38 -19.74 17.84
N GLY A 255 16.20 -19.44 17.35
CA GLY A 255 15.49 -18.26 17.78
C GLY A 255 14.01 -18.32 17.43
N TYR A 256 13.30 -17.44 18.11
CA TYR A 256 11.88 -17.23 17.91
C TYR A 256 11.57 -15.74 17.95
N GLU A 257 10.75 -15.29 17.03
CA GLU A 257 10.36 -13.92 16.88
C GLU A 257 8.85 -13.83 16.65
N MET A 258 8.18 -12.91 17.33
CA MET A 258 6.74 -12.69 17.19
C MET A 258 6.41 -11.20 17.05
N PRO A 259 5.35 -10.84 16.30
CA PRO A 259 4.91 -9.46 16.19
C PRO A 259 4.21 -8.99 17.47
N LEU A 260 4.55 -7.78 17.91
CA LEU A 260 3.89 -7.08 19.01
C LEU A 260 2.89 -6.07 18.47
N GLY A 261 1.60 -6.38 18.58
CA GLY A 261 0.55 -5.52 18.01
C GLY A 261 0.52 -5.58 16.48
N SER A 262 0.03 -4.50 15.85
CA SER A 262 -0.19 -4.40 14.40
C SER A 262 0.59 -3.27 13.72
N ARG A 263 1.60 -2.72 14.41
CA ARG A 263 2.36 -1.54 13.94
C ARG A 263 3.80 -1.87 13.53
N GLY A 264 4.11 -3.13 13.23
CA GLY A 264 5.43 -3.55 12.77
C GLY A 264 6.46 -3.78 13.89
N SER A 265 6.11 -3.63 15.17
CA SER A 265 7.01 -3.98 16.29
C SER A 265 7.10 -5.49 16.44
N ARG A 266 8.31 -6.00 16.75
CA ARG A 266 8.56 -7.42 16.96
C ARG A 266 9.34 -7.65 18.25
N LEU A 267 9.12 -8.79 18.88
CA LEU A 267 9.89 -9.28 20.00
C LEU A 267 10.55 -10.59 19.58
N GLY A 268 11.86 -10.68 19.76
CA GLY A 268 12.62 -11.88 19.45
C GLY A 268 13.51 -12.31 20.61
N ILE A 269 13.70 -13.62 20.72
CA ILE A 269 14.68 -14.25 21.57
C ILE A 269 15.51 -15.21 20.74
N SER A 270 16.83 -15.20 20.92
CA SER A 270 17.73 -16.13 20.23
C SER A 270 18.81 -16.64 21.15
N TYR A 271 19.26 -17.84 20.86
CA TYR A 271 20.38 -18.51 21.52
C TYR A 271 21.38 -18.94 20.46
N SER A 272 22.65 -18.73 20.72
CA SER A 272 23.75 -19.22 19.87
C SER A 272 24.88 -19.74 20.75
N GLN A 273 25.37 -20.92 20.39
CA GLN A 273 26.52 -21.55 21.04
C GLN A 273 27.55 -21.89 19.98
N MET A 274 28.82 -21.61 20.28
CA MET A 274 29.94 -21.96 19.44
C MET A 274 31.03 -22.64 20.30
N ASP A 275 31.39 -23.83 19.88
CA ASP A 275 32.44 -24.60 20.53
C ASP A 275 33.67 -24.66 19.62
N TYR A 276 34.84 -24.46 20.21
CA TYR A 276 36.16 -24.60 19.57
C TYR A 276 36.92 -25.72 20.27
N THR A 277 37.64 -26.51 19.50
CA THR A 277 38.57 -27.48 20.05
C THR A 277 40.00 -27.10 19.73
#